data_e45424f7cac978b7583d406609a5fc73
#
_entry.id   e45424f7cac978b7583d406609a5fc73
#
_cell.length_a   1.000
_cell.length_b   1.000
_cell.length_c   1.000
_cell.angle_alpha   90.00
_cell.angle_beta   90.00
_cell.angle_gamma   90.00
#
_symmetry.space_group_name_H-M   'P 1'
#
loop_
_entity.id
_entity.type
_entity.pdbx_description
1 polymer ?
#
loop_
_entity_poly.entity_id
_entity_poly.type
_entity_poly.pdbx_seq_one_letter_code
_entity_poly.pdbx_strand_id
1 'polypeptide(L)'
;MSLKLTSYKGTRDLYPADMAERDYIFSGWRKVVQGYGYEEYMAPLLEPIDVYAAKSGEEIVNEQTYSFTDRGGRQMVIRPEMTPSVARMVAARRQELPMPARLFSIANFMRYER
;
A
#
# COMPACT_ATOMS: atom_id res chain seq x y z
N MET A 1 34.55 4.56 6.47
CA MET A 1 33.39 3.87 5.85
C MET A 1 32.77 4.81 4.83
N SER A 2 32.68 4.37 3.58
CA SER A 2 32.09 5.22 2.55
C SER A 2 30.59 4.92 2.41
N LEU A 3 29.83 5.99 2.17
CA LEU A 3 28.39 5.88 1.94
C LEU A 3 28.13 5.33 0.56
N LYS A 4 27.29 4.32 0.47
CA LYS A 4 26.81 3.84 -0.82
C LYS A 4 25.70 4.77 -1.30
N LEU A 5 25.73 5.12 -2.57
CA LEU A 5 24.80 6.08 -3.15
C LEU A 5 23.68 5.40 -3.94
N THR A 6 23.48 4.11 -3.72
CA THR A 6 22.43 3.35 -4.38
C THR A 6 21.23 3.19 -3.46
N SER A 7 20.04 3.07 -4.03
CA SER A 7 18.83 2.80 -3.27
C SER A 7 18.87 1.37 -2.72
N TYR A 8 18.02 1.12 -1.72
CA TYR A 8 17.89 -0.21 -1.13
C TYR A 8 17.44 -1.21 -2.19
N LYS A 9 17.91 -2.46 -2.08
CA LYS A 9 17.56 -3.52 -3.06
C LYS A 9 16.05 -3.62 -3.20
N GLY A 10 15.60 -3.78 -4.42
CA GLY A 10 14.18 -3.87 -4.74
C GLY A 10 13.46 -2.54 -4.78
N THR A 11 14.16 -1.43 -4.49
CA THR A 11 13.61 -0.08 -4.60
C THR A 11 14.31 0.67 -5.73
N ARG A 12 13.72 1.77 -6.13
CA ARG A 12 14.25 2.60 -7.21
C ARG A 12 13.99 4.07 -6.92
N ASP A 13 15.01 4.87 -7.10
CA ASP A 13 14.85 6.31 -7.06
C ASP A 13 14.16 6.80 -8.33
N LEU A 14 13.26 7.74 -8.18
CA LEU A 14 12.55 8.35 -9.31
C LEU A 14 12.99 9.80 -9.41
N TYR A 15 13.76 10.12 -10.42
CA TYR A 15 14.19 11.47 -10.71
C TYR A 15 13.07 12.23 -11.43
N PRO A 16 13.17 13.56 -11.59
CA PRO A 16 12.08 14.34 -12.16
C PRO A 16 11.55 13.84 -13.51
N ALA A 17 12.43 13.34 -14.39
CA ALA A 17 11.99 12.78 -15.67
C ALA A 17 11.17 11.50 -15.47
N ASP A 18 11.60 10.63 -14.53
CA ASP A 18 10.86 9.41 -14.20
C ASP A 18 9.50 9.75 -13.60
N MET A 19 9.45 10.78 -12.76
CA MET A 19 8.20 11.22 -12.14
C MET A 19 7.23 11.75 -13.18
N ALA A 20 7.72 12.45 -14.21
CA ALA A 20 6.87 12.95 -15.29
C ALA A 20 6.20 11.80 -16.04
N GLU A 21 6.96 10.75 -16.35
CA GLU A 21 6.41 9.54 -16.99
C GLU A 21 5.39 8.85 -16.10
N ARG A 22 5.73 8.67 -14.82
CA ARG A 22 4.84 8.02 -13.86
C ARG A 22 3.52 8.79 -13.73
N ASP A 23 3.61 10.10 -13.60
CA ASP A 23 2.45 10.94 -13.42
C ASP A 23 1.55 10.93 -14.64
N TYR A 24 2.12 10.85 -15.84
CA TYR A 24 1.37 10.69 -17.06
C TYR A 24 0.52 9.42 -17.04
N ILE A 25 1.13 8.30 -16.66
CA ILE A 25 0.44 7.01 -16.58
C ILE A 25 -0.63 7.03 -15.50
N PHE A 26 -0.28 7.51 -14.31
CA PHE A 26 -1.21 7.53 -13.17
C PHE A 26 -2.38 8.47 -13.42
N SER A 27 -2.15 9.59 -14.06
CA SER A 27 -3.22 10.52 -14.43
C SER A 27 -4.21 9.86 -15.40
N GLY A 28 -3.69 9.09 -16.36
CA GLY A 28 -4.52 8.33 -17.28
C GLY A 28 -5.36 7.28 -16.56
N TRP A 29 -4.75 6.54 -15.63
CA TRP A 29 -5.49 5.56 -14.82
C TRP A 29 -6.59 6.21 -14.00
N ARG A 30 -6.27 7.33 -13.33
CA ARG A 30 -7.26 8.06 -12.53
C ARG A 30 -8.43 8.51 -13.37
N LYS A 31 -8.14 9.07 -14.52
CA LYS A 31 -9.18 9.55 -15.43
C LYS A 31 -10.15 8.44 -15.83
N VAL A 32 -9.61 7.27 -16.17
CA VAL A 32 -10.41 6.13 -16.59
C VAL A 32 -11.29 5.62 -15.45
N VAL A 33 -10.72 5.35 -14.28
CA VAL A 33 -11.49 4.77 -13.17
C VAL A 33 -12.49 5.75 -12.58
N GLN A 34 -12.15 7.05 -12.55
CA GLN A 34 -13.09 8.07 -12.12
C GLN A 34 -14.25 8.22 -13.09
N GLY A 35 -14.01 7.99 -14.38
CA GLY A 35 -15.07 7.97 -15.37
C GLY A 35 -16.09 6.86 -15.16
N TYR A 36 -15.72 5.80 -14.44
CA TYR A 36 -16.61 4.72 -14.05
C TYR A 36 -17.21 4.90 -12.65
N GLY A 37 -17.01 6.08 -12.05
CA GLY A 37 -17.59 6.39 -10.75
C GLY A 37 -16.79 5.92 -9.55
N TYR A 38 -15.52 5.54 -9.73
CA TYR A 38 -14.66 5.16 -8.62
C TYR A 38 -14.05 6.40 -7.98
N GLU A 39 -13.91 6.37 -6.67
CA GLU A 39 -13.31 7.46 -5.90
C GLU A 39 -12.01 7.01 -5.28
N GLU A 40 -11.04 7.91 -5.25
CA GLU A 40 -9.70 7.59 -4.75
C GLU A 40 -9.67 7.56 -3.23
N TYR A 41 -9.01 6.53 -2.67
CA TYR A 41 -8.73 6.44 -1.25
C TYR A 41 -7.24 6.23 -1.03
N MET A 42 -6.80 6.42 0.21
CA MET A 42 -5.45 6.09 0.62
C MET A 42 -5.48 5.57 2.05
N ALA A 43 -4.72 4.53 2.31
CA ALA A 43 -4.53 3.97 3.63
C ALA A 43 -3.11 4.27 4.11
N PRO A 44 -2.83 4.18 5.41
CA PRO A 44 -1.47 4.37 5.92
C PRO A 44 -0.50 3.32 5.38
N LEU A 45 0.76 3.71 5.24
CA LEU A 45 1.83 2.80 4.83
C LEU A 45 2.04 1.67 5.83
N LEU A 46 1.91 1.99 7.12
CA LEU A 46 2.07 1.03 8.22
C LEU A 46 0.71 0.58 8.71
N GLU A 47 0.58 -0.72 8.95
CA GLU A 47 -0.63 -1.30 9.52
C GLU A 47 -0.23 -2.24 10.65
N PRO A 48 -1.11 -2.44 11.65
CA PRO A 48 -0.92 -3.54 12.59
C PRO A 48 -0.89 -4.87 11.86
N ILE A 49 -0.05 -5.78 12.32
CA ILE A 49 0.12 -7.08 11.65
C ILE A 49 -1.20 -7.85 11.54
N ASP A 50 -2.10 -7.68 12.50
CA ASP A 50 -3.38 -8.38 12.53
C ASP A 50 -4.25 -8.09 11.31
N VAL A 51 -4.13 -6.88 10.75
CA VAL A 51 -4.88 -6.49 9.55
C VAL A 51 -4.55 -7.41 8.38
N TYR A 52 -3.29 -7.82 8.27
CA TYR A 52 -2.83 -8.65 7.16
C TYR A 52 -2.84 -10.14 7.48
N ALA A 53 -2.60 -10.51 8.75
CA ALA A 53 -2.57 -11.91 9.16
C ALA A 53 -3.91 -12.60 8.95
N ALA A 54 -5.01 -11.90 9.18
CA ALA A 54 -6.36 -12.46 9.09
C ALA A 54 -6.73 -12.90 7.67
N LYS A 55 -6.16 -12.26 6.65
CA LYS A 55 -6.54 -12.52 5.27
C LYS A 55 -5.43 -13.17 4.44
N SER A 56 -4.19 -12.75 4.65
CA SER A 56 -3.08 -13.14 3.78
C SER A 56 -2.39 -14.45 4.20
N GLY A 57 -2.74 -14.99 5.38
CA GLY A 57 -2.12 -16.19 5.91
C GLY A 57 -0.76 -15.91 6.54
N GLU A 58 -0.33 -16.82 7.44
CA GLU A 58 0.91 -16.65 8.17
C GLU A 58 2.15 -16.64 7.29
N GLU A 59 2.14 -17.45 6.24
CA GLU A 59 3.30 -17.57 5.35
C GLU A 59 3.62 -16.23 4.67
N ILE A 60 2.60 -15.55 4.12
CA ILE A 60 2.78 -14.27 3.46
C ILE A 60 3.24 -13.22 4.47
N VAL A 61 2.61 -13.19 5.65
CA VAL A 61 2.96 -12.21 6.67
C VAL A 61 4.39 -12.41 7.17
N ASN A 62 4.79 -13.65 7.42
CA ASN A 62 6.10 -13.93 8.01
C ASN A 62 7.25 -13.91 7.00
N GLU A 63 7.00 -14.31 5.76
CA GLU A 63 8.07 -14.47 4.76
C GLU A 63 8.17 -13.34 3.76
N GLN A 64 7.06 -12.68 3.44
CA GLN A 64 7.01 -11.69 2.37
C GLN A 64 6.81 -10.26 2.85
N THR A 65 6.62 -10.04 4.13
CA THR A 65 6.42 -8.68 4.63
C THR A 65 7.68 -8.13 5.29
N TYR A 66 7.79 -6.81 5.25
CA TYR A 66 8.70 -6.08 6.12
C TYR A 66 7.94 -5.77 7.39
N SER A 67 8.29 -6.42 8.48
CA SER A 67 7.61 -6.26 9.76
C SER A 67 8.60 -5.84 10.84
N PHE A 68 8.07 -5.19 11.87
CA PHE A 68 8.88 -4.71 12.97
C PHE A 68 8.00 -4.49 14.20
N THR A 69 8.64 -4.35 15.35
CA THR A 69 7.97 -3.98 16.59
C THR A 69 8.22 -2.50 16.83
N ASP A 70 7.17 -1.70 17.02
CA ASP A 70 7.35 -0.28 17.28
C ASP A 70 7.80 -0.06 18.73
N ARG A 71 8.05 1.21 19.09
CA ARG A 71 8.54 1.54 20.44
C ARG A 71 7.52 1.22 21.53
N GLY A 72 6.25 1.16 21.17
CA GLY A 72 5.18 0.80 22.11
C GLY A 72 4.93 -0.69 22.21
N GLY A 73 5.71 -1.53 21.53
CA GLY A 73 5.56 -2.98 21.58
C GLY A 73 4.55 -3.54 20.59
N ARG A 74 4.04 -2.73 19.66
CA ARG A 74 3.08 -3.19 18.66
C ARG A 74 3.78 -3.80 17.46
N GLN A 75 3.24 -4.94 16.99
CA GLN A 75 3.73 -5.59 15.78
C GLN A 75 3.14 -4.91 14.56
N MET A 76 4.01 -4.36 13.72
CA MET A 76 3.62 -3.56 12.56
C MET A 76 4.18 -4.17 11.28
N VAL A 77 3.50 -3.90 10.15
CA VAL A 77 4.01 -4.27 8.84
C VAL A 77 3.98 -3.06 7.91
N ILE A 78 4.91 -3.03 6.97
CA ILE A 78 4.80 -2.16 5.79
C ILE A 78 3.86 -2.89 4.83
N ARG A 79 2.82 -2.23 4.39
CA ARG A 79 1.77 -2.87 3.58
C ARG A 79 2.35 -3.60 2.37
N PRO A 80 2.09 -4.91 2.22
CA PRO A 80 2.51 -5.66 1.04
C PRO A 80 1.50 -5.57 -0.10
N GLU A 81 0.28 -5.13 0.19
CA GLU A 81 -0.83 -4.95 -0.75
C GLU A 81 -1.85 -4.01 -0.14
N MET A 82 -2.91 -3.68 -0.89
CA MET A 82 -3.90 -2.71 -0.40
C MET A 82 -5.19 -3.34 0.09
N THR A 83 -5.51 -4.56 -0.33
CA THR A 83 -6.82 -5.14 -0.07
C THR A 83 -7.20 -5.24 1.41
N PRO A 84 -6.33 -5.72 2.31
CA PRO A 84 -6.69 -5.75 3.73
C PRO A 84 -6.92 -4.37 4.33
N SER A 85 -6.15 -3.36 3.89
CA SER A 85 -6.32 -1.99 4.38
C SER A 85 -7.66 -1.40 3.97
N VAL A 86 -8.07 -1.56 2.72
CA VAL A 86 -9.36 -1.03 2.27
C VAL A 86 -10.51 -1.80 2.93
N ALA A 87 -10.35 -3.10 3.16
CA ALA A 87 -11.35 -3.88 3.89
C ALA A 87 -11.56 -3.33 5.31
N ARG A 88 -10.47 -3.01 6.01
CA ARG A 88 -10.53 -2.38 7.34
C ARG A 88 -11.24 -1.04 7.29
N MET A 89 -10.89 -0.21 6.30
CA MET A 89 -11.47 1.13 6.14
C MET A 89 -12.97 1.07 5.88
N VAL A 90 -13.40 0.17 4.98
CA VAL A 90 -14.81 0.00 4.66
C VAL A 90 -15.58 -0.53 5.87
N ALA A 91 -15.01 -1.50 6.59
CA ALA A 91 -15.63 -2.04 7.80
C ALA A 91 -15.81 -0.94 8.87
N ALA A 92 -14.83 -0.05 9.00
CA ALA A 92 -14.89 1.02 10.00
C ALA A 92 -16.00 2.04 9.73
N ARG A 93 -16.37 2.25 8.46
CA ARG A 93 -17.36 3.27 8.08
C ARG A 93 -18.46 2.70 7.19
N ARG A 94 -18.80 1.46 7.40
CA ARG A 94 -19.79 0.76 6.57
C ARG A 94 -21.12 1.50 6.49
N GLN A 95 -21.55 2.10 7.59
CA GLN A 95 -22.83 2.81 7.64
C GLN A 95 -22.81 4.14 6.89
N GLU A 96 -21.63 4.69 6.65
CA GLU A 96 -21.46 6.01 6.04
C GLU A 96 -21.16 5.94 4.54
N LEU A 97 -20.63 4.80 4.07
CA LEU A 97 -20.21 4.66 2.68
C LEU A 97 -21.35 4.19 1.80
N PRO A 98 -21.47 4.74 0.58
CA PRO A 98 -22.43 4.21 -0.39
C PRO A 98 -22.05 2.78 -0.79
N MET A 99 -23.07 1.96 -1.00
CA MET A 99 -22.89 0.57 -1.45
C MET A 99 -23.54 0.37 -2.81
N PRO A 100 -22.84 -0.28 -3.75
CA PRO A 100 -21.48 -0.82 -3.60
C PRO A 100 -20.44 0.28 -3.49
N ALA A 101 -19.41 0.03 -2.68
CA ALA A 101 -18.30 0.97 -2.54
C ALA A 101 -17.38 0.82 -3.76
N ARG A 102 -17.23 1.90 -4.52
CA ARG A 102 -16.35 1.92 -5.70
C ARG A 102 -15.14 2.77 -5.37
N LEU A 103 -14.10 2.11 -4.93
CA LEU A 103 -12.88 2.76 -4.44
C LEU A 103 -11.67 2.25 -5.22
N PHE A 104 -10.71 3.14 -5.47
CA PHE A 104 -9.45 2.74 -6.08
C PHE A 104 -8.29 3.44 -5.37
N SER A 105 -7.12 2.87 -5.49
CA SER A 105 -5.90 3.49 -4.98
C SER A 105 -4.75 3.19 -5.93
N ILE A 106 -3.87 4.17 -6.08
CA ILE A 106 -2.58 3.99 -6.75
C ILE A 106 -1.54 4.26 -5.68
N ALA A 107 -0.93 3.20 -5.17
CA ALA A 107 -0.09 3.30 -3.98
C ALA A 107 1.14 2.42 -4.14
N ASN A 108 2.19 2.77 -3.39
CA ASN A 108 3.34 1.90 -3.29
C ASN A 108 3.17 0.93 -2.13
N PHE A 109 3.78 -0.23 -2.26
CA PHE A 109 3.83 -1.24 -1.21
C PHE A 109 5.12 -2.03 -1.38
N MET A 110 5.50 -2.77 -0.35
CA MET A 110 6.76 -3.49 -0.35
C MET A 110 6.57 -4.94 0.08
N ARG A 111 7.19 -5.84 -0.69
CA ARG A 111 7.28 -7.25 -0.33
C ARG A 111 8.74 -7.66 -0.27
N TYR A 112 9.06 -8.47 0.71
CA TYR A 112 10.38 -9.09 0.78
C TYR A 112 10.36 -10.31 -0.12
N GLU A 113 10.97 -10.20 -1.29
CA GLU A 113 11.04 -11.28 -2.27
C GLU A 113 12.50 -11.71 -2.44
N ARG A 114 12.72 -13.02 -2.51
CA ARG A 114 14.03 -13.59 -2.71
C ARG A 114 14.39 -13.67 -4.19
#